data_a578b6d5e6a30aaf4551806ed97ae856
#
_entry.id   a578b6d5e6a30aaf4551806ed97ae856
#
_cell.length_a   1.000
_cell.length_b   1.000
_cell.length_c   1.000
_cell.angle_alpha   90.00
_cell.angle_beta   90.00
_cell.angle_gamma   90.00
#
_symmetry.space_group_name_H-M   'P 1'
#
loop_
_entity.id
_entity.type
_entity.pdbx_description
1 polymer ?
#
loop_
_entity_poly.entity_id
_entity_poly.type
_entity_poly.pdbx_seq_one_letter_code
_entity_poly.pdbx_strand_id
1 'polypeptide(L)'
;FRETATFAMTRQPIFSIVFFALLVLLLYQIGLMFKPFVFSALWAGLLAHWAFPMHLRLAKWFGGKDALSAAMLTVGALGVVVVPLVAMGVMLVREAGAAEQEIRAWISAGGLQRLPDQVAGIPLVGGWLKAAVSGTGNPTVSLEQSLVGGVTELGQFLVGGMGGLLKNTFALVTNFFIMLLVLFFLFKDGQQWLTVLYDLIPMDESHKSKILTRLDQTIRAVVKGMLVTAIVQGLLAASALSIKANR
;
A
#
# COMPACT_ATOMS: atom_id res chain seq x y z
N PHE A 1 -30.52 -9.01 73.85
CA PHE A 1 -30.32 -9.71 72.60
C PHE A 1 -29.95 -8.65 71.55
N ARG A 2 -28.67 -8.52 71.27
CA ARG A 2 -28.13 -7.70 70.14
C ARG A 2 -27.71 -8.67 69.07
N GLU A 3 -28.48 -8.71 68.01
CA GLU A 3 -28.06 -9.35 66.78
C GLU A 3 -26.97 -8.49 66.18
N THR A 4 -25.77 -8.98 66.19
CA THR A 4 -24.66 -8.49 65.38
C THR A 4 -24.87 -8.98 63.97
N ALA A 5 -25.48 -8.15 63.11
CA ALA A 5 -25.52 -8.38 61.68
C ALA A 5 -24.10 -8.30 61.15
N THR A 6 -23.48 -9.43 61.02
CA THR A 6 -22.20 -9.57 60.31
C THR A 6 -22.42 -9.31 58.84
N PHE A 7 -22.03 -8.12 58.38
CA PHE A 7 -21.91 -7.82 56.97
C PHE A 7 -20.84 -8.72 56.37
N ALA A 8 -21.19 -9.93 55.99
CA ALA A 8 -20.40 -10.74 55.11
C ALA A 8 -20.46 -10.04 53.73
N MET A 9 -19.61 -9.05 53.52
CA MET A 9 -19.33 -8.52 52.18
C MET A 9 -18.85 -9.66 51.33
N THR A 10 -19.73 -10.21 50.54
CA THR A 10 -19.46 -11.26 49.55
C THR A 10 -18.35 -10.78 48.62
N ARG A 11 -17.17 -11.32 48.75
CA ARG A 11 -15.99 -11.03 47.90
C ARG A 11 -16.24 -11.44 46.43
N GLN A 12 -17.29 -12.20 46.15
CA GLN A 12 -17.68 -12.69 44.83
C GLN A 12 -17.96 -11.60 43.82
N PRO A 13 -18.77 -10.51 44.06
CA PRO A 13 -19.03 -9.52 43.03
C PRO A 13 -17.78 -8.71 42.63
N ILE A 14 -16.91 -8.42 43.62
CA ILE A 14 -15.67 -7.67 43.35
C ILE A 14 -14.72 -8.50 42.48
N PHE A 15 -14.56 -9.79 42.78
CA PHE A 15 -13.76 -10.68 41.96
C PHE A 15 -14.29 -10.78 40.53
N SER A 16 -15.61 -10.91 40.36
CA SER A 16 -16.22 -10.97 39.01
C SER A 16 -16.00 -9.67 38.24
N ILE A 17 -16.17 -8.51 38.87
CA ILE A 17 -15.95 -7.20 38.23
C ILE A 17 -14.49 -7.06 37.81
N VAL A 18 -13.52 -7.39 38.69
CA VAL A 18 -12.09 -7.33 38.37
C VAL A 18 -11.73 -8.31 37.25
N PHE A 19 -12.29 -9.52 37.29
CA PHE A 19 -12.08 -10.53 36.24
C PHE A 19 -12.58 -10.05 34.87
N PHE A 20 -13.83 -9.54 34.81
CA PHE A 20 -14.37 -9.00 33.57
C PHE A 20 -13.62 -7.75 33.09
N ALA A 21 -13.19 -6.87 33.98
CA ALA A 21 -12.37 -5.71 33.62
C ALA A 21 -11.02 -6.13 33.04
N LEU A 22 -10.36 -7.12 33.65
CA LEU A 22 -9.12 -7.70 33.15
C LEU A 22 -9.32 -8.39 31.79
N LEU A 23 -10.40 -9.14 31.64
CA LEU A 23 -10.76 -9.80 30.39
C LEU A 23 -10.98 -8.78 29.26
N VAL A 24 -11.74 -7.72 29.52
CA VAL A 24 -11.99 -6.65 28.53
C VAL A 24 -10.68 -5.92 28.18
N LEU A 25 -9.84 -5.62 29.17
CA LEU A 25 -8.54 -5.00 28.95
C LEU A 25 -7.63 -5.90 28.12
N LEU A 26 -7.61 -7.20 28.37
CA LEU A 26 -6.84 -8.18 27.61
C LEU A 26 -7.34 -8.27 26.16
N LEU A 27 -8.65 -8.36 25.96
CA LEU A 27 -9.27 -8.36 24.63
C LEU A 27 -8.97 -7.05 23.87
N TYR A 28 -9.00 -5.91 24.56
CA TYR A 28 -8.65 -4.61 23.99
C TYR A 28 -7.18 -4.59 23.54
N GLN A 29 -6.25 -5.08 24.37
CA GLN A 29 -4.83 -5.18 24.03
C GLN A 29 -4.59 -6.12 22.84
N ILE A 30 -5.27 -7.27 22.81
CA ILE A 30 -5.23 -8.18 21.66
C ILE A 30 -5.74 -7.46 20.41
N GLY A 31 -6.86 -6.75 20.49
CA GLY A 31 -7.42 -5.96 19.39
C GLY A 31 -6.44 -4.90 18.85
N LEU A 32 -5.74 -4.19 19.74
CA LEU A 32 -4.70 -3.24 19.34
C LEU A 32 -3.52 -3.91 18.63
N MET A 33 -3.11 -5.09 19.09
CA MET A 33 -2.04 -5.86 18.47
C MET A 33 -2.42 -6.36 17.07
N PHE A 34 -3.67 -6.74 16.85
CA PHE A 34 -4.16 -7.18 15.54
C PHE A 34 -4.52 -6.04 14.59
N LYS A 35 -4.70 -4.81 15.09
CA LYS A 35 -5.09 -3.65 14.28
C LYS A 35 -4.27 -3.46 12.99
N PRO A 36 -2.92 -3.52 12.99
CA PRO A 36 -2.14 -3.37 11.76
C PRO A 36 -2.38 -4.47 10.73
N PHE A 37 -2.80 -5.67 11.18
CA PHE A 37 -2.99 -6.83 10.31
C PHE A 37 -4.39 -6.91 9.71
N VAL A 38 -5.36 -6.19 10.28
CA VAL A 38 -6.75 -6.18 9.79
C VAL A 38 -6.81 -5.74 8.33
N PHE A 39 -6.05 -4.71 7.96
CA PHE A 39 -6.02 -4.21 6.59
C PHE A 39 -5.46 -5.28 5.62
N SER A 40 -4.38 -5.95 5.99
CA SER A 40 -3.80 -7.05 5.20
C SER A 40 -4.77 -8.24 5.08
N ALA A 41 -5.49 -8.57 6.15
CA ALA A 41 -6.48 -9.64 6.15
C ALA A 41 -7.70 -9.31 5.27
N LEU A 42 -8.17 -8.05 5.29
CA LEU A 42 -9.26 -7.58 4.42
C LEU A 42 -8.87 -7.70 2.93
N TRP A 43 -7.67 -7.26 2.57
CA TRP A 43 -7.17 -7.40 1.20
C TRP A 43 -7.00 -8.86 0.79
N ALA A 44 -6.49 -9.71 1.69
CA ALA A 44 -6.40 -11.14 1.46
C ALA A 44 -7.79 -11.76 1.23
N GLY A 45 -8.79 -11.39 2.04
CA GLY A 45 -10.17 -11.84 1.88
C GLY A 45 -10.78 -11.44 0.53
N LEU A 46 -10.56 -10.18 0.12
CA LEU A 46 -11.03 -9.66 -1.16
C LEU A 46 -10.40 -10.43 -2.34
N LEU A 47 -9.07 -10.61 -2.30
CA LEU A 47 -8.33 -11.35 -3.33
C LEU A 47 -8.70 -12.82 -3.34
N ALA A 48 -8.84 -13.45 -2.16
CA ALA A 48 -9.27 -14.84 -2.03
C ALA A 48 -10.65 -15.04 -2.65
N HIS A 49 -11.61 -14.18 -2.33
CA HIS A 49 -12.96 -14.27 -2.88
C HIS A 49 -12.97 -14.15 -4.42
N TRP A 50 -12.22 -13.19 -4.97
CA TRP A 50 -12.12 -12.99 -6.41
C TRP A 50 -11.41 -14.14 -7.12
N ALA A 51 -10.30 -14.62 -6.57
CA ALA A 51 -9.50 -15.67 -7.19
C ALA A 51 -9.96 -17.09 -6.83
N PHE A 52 -10.98 -17.24 -5.96
CA PHE A 52 -11.49 -18.53 -5.53
C PHE A 52 -11.92 -19.45 -6.69
N PRO A 53 -12.63 -18.98 -7.73
CA PRO A 53 -12.95 -19.82 -8.88
C PRO A 53 -11.70 -20.34 -9.62
N MET A 54 -10.60 -19.58 -9.61
CA MET A 54 -9.32 -20.04 -10.16
C MET A 54 -8.70 -21.12 -9.28
N HIS A 55 -8.77 -20.93 -7.95
CA HIS A 55 -8.32 -21.93 -6.98
C HIS A 55 -9.02 -23.27 -7.21
N LEU A 56 -10.34 -23.30 -7.32
CA LEU A 56 -11.10 -24.54 -7.55
C LEU A 56 -10.73 -25.24 -8.86
N ARG A 57 -10.49 -24.49 -9.93
CA ARG A 57 -10.05 -25.05 -11.23
C ARG A 57 -8.66 -25.68 -11.10
N LEU A 58 -7.77 -24.98 -10.43
CA LEU A 58 -6.40 -25.40 -10.22
C LEU A 58 -6.31 -26.61 -9.28
N ALA A 59 -7.11 -26.63 -8.21
CA ALA A 59 -7.22 -27.77 -7.30
C ALA A 59 -7.70 -29.04 -8.02
N LYS A 60 -8.69 -28.91 -8.91
CA LYS A 60 -9.15 -30.03 -9.77
C LYS A 60 -8.03 -30.53 -10.67
N TRP A 61 -7.22 -29.64 -11.24
CA TRP A 61 -6.10 -30.02 -12.10
C TRP A 61 -4.98 -30.74 -11.36
N PHE A 62 -4.78 -30.40 -10.06
CA PHE A 62 -3.83 -31.06 -9.18
C PHE A 62 -4.40 -32.29 -8.43
N GLY A 63 -5.52 -32.87 -8.91
CA GLY A 63 -6.09 -34.07 -8.30
C GLY A 63 -6.65 -33.86 -6.90
N GLY A 64 -7.20 -32.68 -6.59
CA GLY A 64 -7.83 -32.36 -5.30
C GLY A 64 -6.85 -31.90 -4.22
N LYS A 65 -5.61 -31.55 -4.57
CA LYS A 65 -4.61 -31.05 -3.60
C LYS A 65 -4.77 -29.55 -3.39
N ASP A 66 -5.66 -29.15 -2.49
CA ASP A 66 -5.97 -27.75 -2.19
C ASP A 66 -4.74 -26.94 -1.74
N ALA A 67 -3.84 -27.55 -0.95
CA ALA A 67 -2.63 -26.90 -0.50
C ALA A 67 -1.68 -26.51 -1.66
N LEU A 68 -1.55 -27.35 -2.70
CA LEU A 68 -0.72 -27.05 -3.87
C LEU A 68 -1.35 -25.94 -4.71
N SER A 69 -2.66 -25.98 -4.93
CA SER A 69 -3.39 -24.95 -5.63
C SER A 69 -3.29 -23.60 -4.89
N ALA A 70 -3.45 -23.60 -3.56
CA ALA A 70 -3.31 -22.42 -2.72
C ALA A 70 -1.90 -21.83 -2.81
N ALA A 71 -0.86 -22.67 -2.68
CA ALA A 71 0.53 -22.23 -2.78
C ALA A 71 0.82 -21.61 -4.16
N MET A 72 0.38 -22.26 -5.24
CA MET A 72 0.64 -21.78 -6.60
C MET A 72 -0.06 -20.45 -6.89
N LEU A 73 -1.31 -20.27 -6.44
CA LEU A 73 -2.01 -19.00 -6.58
C LEU A 73 -1.41 -17.89 -5.71
N THR A 74 -0.95 -18.22 -4.51
CA THR A 74 -0.28 -17.25 -3.64
C THR A 74 1.05 -16.80 -4.23
N VAL A 75 1.85 -17.73 -4.78
CA VAL A 75 3.09 -17.41 -5.51
C VAL A 75 2.77 -16.62 -6.80
N GLY A 76 1.70 -16.96 -7.49
CA GLY A 76 1.21 -16.19 -8.63
C GLY A 76 0.85 -14.76 -8.25
N ALA A 77 0.11 -14.55 -7.15
CA ALA A 77 -0.23 -13.23 -6.62
C ALA A 77 1.03 -12.43 -6.22
N LEU A 78 2.01 -13.10 -5.59
CA LEU A 78 3.32 -12.50 -5.33
C LEU A 78 3.99 -12.02 -6.61
N GLY A 79 4.03 -12.87 -7.65
CA GLY A 79 4.64 -12.54 -8.95
C GLY A 79 3.96 -11.37 -9.64
N VAL A 80 2.65 -11.31 -9.65
CA VAL A 80 1.86 -10.22 -10.26
C VAL A 80 2.16 -8.87 -9.62
N VAL A 81 2.52 -8.84 -8.33
CA VAL A 81 2.87 -7.60 -7.63
C VAL A 81 4.36 -7.30 -7.73
N VAL A 82 5.21 -8.29 -7.46
CA VAL A 82 6.67 -8.08 -7.37
C VAL A 82 7.28 -7.82 -8.75
N VAL A 83 6.87 -8.55 -9.79
CA VAL A 83 7.45 -8.40 -11.13
C VAL A 83 7.29 -6.97 -11.68
N PRO A 84 6.08 -6.35 -11.69
CA PRO A 84 5.96 -4.98 -12.16
C PRO A 84 6.67 -3.97 -11.25
N LEU A 85 6.70 -4.18 -9.93
CA LEU A 85 7.44 -3.30 -9.01
C LEU A 85 8.95 -3.31 -9.31
N VAL A 86 9.53 -4.49 -9.52
CA VAL A 86 10.95 -4.62 -9.87
C VAL A 86 11.20 -4.00 -11.25
N ALA A 87 10.34 -4.25 -12.23
CA ALA A 87 10.47 -3.68 -13.58
C ALA A 87 10.41 -2.14 -13.54
N MET A 88 9.46 -1.57 -12.78
CA MET A 88 9.38 -0.11 -12.57
C MET A 88 10.60 0.43 -11.84
N GLY A 89 11.10 -0.25 -10.82
CA GLY A 89 12.31 0.14 -10.10
C GLY A 89 13.53 0.19 -11.02
N VAL A 90 13.74 -0.83 -11.84
CA VAL A 90 14.83 -0.87 -12.83
C VAL A 90 14.68 0.25 -13.87
N MET A 91 13.45 0.50 -14.33
CA MET A 91 13.16 1.57 -15.29
C MET A 91 13.47 2.95 -14.70
N LEU A 92 13.04 3.21 -13.46
CA LEU A 92 13.32 4.47 -12.74
C LEU A 92 14.82 4.70 -12.56
N VAL A 93 15.58 3.67 -12.17
CA VAL A 93 17.05 3.79 -12.03
C VAL A 93 17.71 4.13 -13.36
N ARG A 94 17.29 3.51 -14.45
CA ARG A 94 17.81 3.79 -15.81
C ARG A 94 17.47 5.21 -16.24
N GLU A 95 16.23 5.65 -16.04
CA GLU A 95 15.77 6.99 -16.40
C GLU A 95 16.49 8.07 -15.58
N ALA A 96 16.67 7.84 -14.28
CA ALA A 96 17.44 8.74 -13.43
C ALA A 96 18.89 8.88 -13.88
N GLY A 97 19.54 7.78 -14.28
CA GLY A 97 20.91 7.80 -14.82
C GLY A 97 21.00 8.53 -16.16
N ALA A 98 20.02 8.35 -17.04
CA ALA A 98 19.95 9.07 -18.31
C ALA A 98 19.73 10.57 -18.10
N ALA A 99 18.81 10.94 -17.22
CA ALA A 99 18.54 12.33 -16.86
C ALA A 99 19.78 13.01 -16.26
N GLU A 100 20.53 12.33 -15.39
CA GLU A 100 21.78 12.86 -14.83
C GLU A 100 22.81 13.16 -15.94
N GLN A 101 22.99 12.24 -16.88
CA GLN A 101 23.91 12.44 -18.00
C GLN A 101 23.48 13.62 -18.90
N GLU A 102 22.19 13.73 -19.20
CA GLU A 102 21.64 14.81 -20.02
C GLU A 102 21.80 16.17 -19.34
N ILE A 103 21.52 16.25 -18.03
CA ILE A 103 21.72 17.47 -17.22
C ILE A 103 23.21 17.84 -17.19
N ARG A 104 24.12 16.90 -16.97
CA ARG A 104 25.57 17.15 -16.99
C ARG A 104 26.05 17.63 -18.36
N ALA A 105 25.60 17.00 -19.45
CA ALA A 105 25.91 17.40 -20.81
C ALA A 105 25.36 18.80 -21.12
N TRP A 106 24.14 19.12 -20.68
CA TRP A 106 23.54 20.44 -20.86
C TRP A 106 24.29 21.52 -20.09
N ILE A 107 24.72 21.25 -18.85
CA ILE A 107 25.53 22.17 -18.03
C ILE A 107 26.88 22.40 -18.71
N SER A 108 27.57 21.35 -19.16
CA SER A 108 28.89 21.45 -19.81
C SER A 108 28.82 22.16 -21.17
N ALA A 109 27.69 22.11 -21.87
CA ALA A 109 27.45 22.84 -23.12
C ALA A 109 27.10 24.33 -22.91
N GLY A 110 27.24 24.86 -21.68
CA GLY A 110 26.94 26.27 -21.37
C GLY A 110 25.45 26.57 -21.27
N GLY A 111 24.62 25.57 -20.98
CA GLY A 111 23.18 25.72 -20.82
C GLY A 111 22.80 26.70 -19.72
N LEU A 112 23.59 26.75 -18.62
CA LEU A 112 23.41 27.70 -17.54
C LEU A 112 23.56 29.17 -17.96
N GLN A 113 24.46 29.45 -18.91
CA GLN A 113 24.71 30.82 -19.43
C GLN A 113 23.58 31.29 -20.34
N ARG A 114 22.83 30.38 -20.95
CA ARG A 114 21.69 30.69 -21.85
C ARG A 114 20.34 30.75 -21.11
N LEU A 115 20.28 30.30 -19.85
CA LEU A 115 19.05 30.32 -19.04
C LEU A 115 18.46 31.72 -18.85
N PRO A 116 19.25 32.77 -18.53
CA PRO A 116 18.69 34.12 -18.34
C PRO A 116 17.92 34.63 -19.55
N ASP A 117 18.41 34.33 -20.76
CA ASP A 117 17.79 34.79 -22.00
C ASP A 117 16.50 34.04 -22.34
N GLN A 118 16.47 32.72 -22.06
CA GLN A 118 15.30 31.88 -22.33
C GLN A 118 14.16 32.09 -21.34
N VAL A 119 14.48 32.36 -20.06
CA VAL A 119 13.49 32.50 -18.97
C VAL A 119 13.04 33.96 -18.82
N ALA A 120 13.80 34.93 -19.35
CA ALA A 120 13.43 36.37 -19.33
C ALA A 120 12.07 36.63 -20.00
N GLY A 121 11.63 35.76 -20.90
CA GLY A 121 10.34 35.87 -21.60
C GLY A 121 9.13 35.32 -20.82
N ILE A 122 9.32 34.68 -19.66
CA ILE A 122 8.21 34.14 -18.86
C ILE A 122 7.76 35.17 -17.82
N PRO A 123 6.51 35.73 -17.90
CA PRO A 123 6.10 36.88 -17.10
C PRO A 123 6.15 36.68 -15.58
N LEU A 124 5.98 35.47 -15.08
CA LEU A 124 5.95 35.17 -13.64
C LEU A 124 7.34 34.82 -13.07
N VAL A 125 8.23 34.23 -13.87
CA VAL A 125 9.52 33.68 -13.41
C VAL A 125 10.69 34.61 -13.77
N GLY A 126 10.61 35.31 -14.90
CA GLY A 126 11.68 36.19 -15.38
C GLY A 126 11.99 37.35 -14.45
N GLY A 127 11.00 37.93 -13.78
CA GLY A 127 11.19 39.01 -12.80
C GLY A 127 11.89 38.54 -11.52
N TRP A 128 11.51 37.40 -11.00
CA TRP A 128 12.11 36.79 -9.81
C TRP A 128 13.54 36.33 -10.09
N LEU A 129 13.79 35.73 -11.25
CA LEU A 129 15.10 35.25 -11.64
C LEU A 129 16.07 36.43 -11.87
N LYS A 130 15.61 37.51 -12.51
CA LYS A 130 16.40 38.75 -12.63
C LYS A 130 16.76 39.34 -11.27
N ALA A 131 15.84 39.36 -10.31
CA ALA A 131 16.09 39.86 -8.96
C ALA A 131 17.09 38.98 -8.22
N ALA A 132 16.99 37.63 -8.35
CA ALA A 132 17.90 36.67 -7.75
C ALA A 132 19.33 36.73 -8.35
N VAL A 133 19.44 37.02 -9.66
CA VAL A 133 20.72 37.10 -10.37
C VAL A 133 21.38 38.48 -10.18
N SER A 134 20.60 39.57 -10.02
CA SER A 134 21.13 40.94 -9.89
C SER A 134 21.64 41.29 -8.49
N GLY A 135 21.33 40.45 -7.46
CA GLY A 135 21.67 40.74 -6.08
C GLY A 135 23.10 40.33 -5.65
N THR A 136 23.84 39.62 -6.47
CA THR A 136 25.19 39.14 -6.15
C THR A 136 26.12 39.40 -7.35
N GLY A 137 27.26 39.99 -7.07
CA GLY A 137 28.20 40.57 -8.07
C GLY A 137 28.81 39.59 -9.11
N ASN A 138 28.41 38.30 -9.16
CA ASN A 138 28.74 37.32 -10.21
C ASN A 138 27.55 36.39 -10.43
N PRO A 139 26.68 36.66 -11.42
CA PRO A 139 25.42 35.95 -11.61
C PRO A 139 25.60 34.46 -11.98
N THR A 140 26.68 34.08 -12.62
CA THR A 140 26.95 32.68 -13.01
C THR A 140 27.34 31.83 -11.82
N VAL A 141 28.12 32.34 -10.87
CA VAL A 141 28.59 31.59 -9.68
C VAL A 141 27.44 31.39 -8.68
N SER A 142 26.54 32.35 -8.53
CA SER A 142 25.40 32.24 -7.62
C SER A 142 24.30 31.29 -8.13
N LEU A 143 24.08 31.23 -9.45
CA LEU A 143 23.17 30.26 -10.07
C LEU A 143 23.73 28.84 -9.98
N GLU A 144 25.03 28.67 -10.24
CA GLU A 144 25.69 27.40 -10.11
C GLU A 144 25.65 26.88 -8.67
N GLN A 145 25.96 27.73 -7.69
CA GLN A 145 25.84 27.40 -6.27
C GLN A 145 24.40 27.12 -5.85
N SER A 146 23.43 27.88 -6.33
CA SER A 146 22.01 27.64 -6.02
C SER A 146 21.46 26.37 -6.66
N LEU A 147 21.87 26.05 -7.88
CA LEU A 147 21.48 24.81 -8.56
C LEU A 147 22.20 23.60 -7.94
N VAL A 148 23.50 23.69 -7.67
CA VAL A 148 24.25 22.64 -6.97
C VAL A 148 23.72 22.48 -5.56
N GLY A 149 23.40 23.58 -4.84
CA GLY A 149 22.75 23.55 -3.54
C GLY A 149 21.39 22.85 -3.59
N GLY A 150 20.55 23.24 -4.54
CA GLY A 150 19.22 22.61 -4.76
C GLY A 150 19.30 21.12 -5.13
N VAL A 151 20.25 20.73 -5.98
CA VAL A 151 20.50 19.31 -6.29
C VAL A 151 21.03 18.56 -5.08
N THR A 152 21.89 19.22 -4.27
CA THR A 152 22.42 18.62 -3.02
C THR A 152 21.33 18.50 -1.95
N GLU A 153 20.44 19.51 -1.82
CA GLU A 153 19.27 19.44 -0.93
C GLU A 153 18.27 18.38 -1.39
N LEU A 154 17.99 18.27 -2.69
CA LEU A 154 17.18 17.19 -3.24
C LEU A 154 17.84 15.83 -3.00
N GLY A 155 19.17 15.73 -3.19
CA GLY A 155 19.94 14.55 -2.87
C GLY A 155 19.87 14.18 -1.39
N GLN A 156 20.03 15.16 -0.49
CA GLN A 156 19.88 14.95 0.95
C GLN A 156 18.44 14.64 1.35
N PHE A 157 17.43 15.27 0.72
CA PHE A 157 16.03 14.93 0.90
C PHE A 157 15.72 13.49 0.48
N LEU A 158 16.29 13.06 -0.66
CA LEU A 158 16.16 11.68 -1.14
C LEU A 158 16.89 10.71 -0.21
N VAL A 159 18.11 11.01 0.21
CA VAL A 159 18.90 10.17 1.13
C VAL A 159 18.32 10.21 2.55
N GLY A 160 17.92 11.37 3.05
CA GLY A 160 17.25 11.49 4.35
C GLY A 160 15.85 10.87 4.36
N GLY A 161 15.12 11.00 3.24
CA GLY A 161 13.85 10.32 3.00
C GLY A 161 14.00 8.79 2.91
N MET A 162 15.16 8.28 2.49
CA MET A 162 15.43 6.83 2.44
C MET A 162 15.30 6.17 3.81
N GLY A 163 15.69 6.82 4.90
CA GLY A 163 15.50 6.28 6.25
C GLY A 163 14.02 6.12 6.62
N GLY A 164 13.19 7.10 6.28
CA GLY A 164 11.73 7.03 6.40
C GLY A 164 11.10 6.06 5.42
N LEU A 165 11.59 6.03 4.18
CA LEU A 165 11.17 5.07 3.16
C LEU A 165 11.51 3.64 3.57
N LEU A 166 12.72 3.38 4.09
CA LEU A 166 13.12 2.04 4.59
C LEU A 166 12.19 1.54 5.69
N LYS A 167 11.85 2.39 6.67
CA LYS A 167 10.91 2.02 7.74
C LYS A 167 9.51 1.74 7.20
N ASN A 168 9.01 2.59 6.30
CA ASN A 168 7.71 2.41 5.67
C ASN A 168 7.71 1.22 4.71
N THR A 169 8.80 0.99 3.98
CA THR A 169 8.95 -0.15 3.08
C THR A 169 8.99 -1.47 3.86
N PHE A 170 9.69 -1.51 4.99
CA PHE A 170 9.69 -2.69 5.85
C PHE A 170 8.28 -3.03 6.36
N ALA A 171 7.55 -2.03 6.84
CA ALA A 171 6.15 -2.22 7.25
C ALA A 171 5.27 -2.68 6.09
N LEU A 172 5.44 -2.10 4.90
CA LEU A 172 4.70 -2.46 3.70
C LEU A 172 5.01 -3.90 3.27
N VAL A 173 6.29 -4.27 3.24
CA VAL A 173 6.73 -5.64 2.92
C VAL A 173 6.17 -6.63 3.94
N THR A 174 6.27 -6.33 5.23
CA THR A 174 5.73 -7.17 6.30
C THR A 174 4.22 -7.36 6.15
N ASN A 175 3.45 -6.28 5.95
CA ASN A 175 2.01 -6.33 5.75
C ASN A 175 1.64 -7.11 4.48
N PHE A 176 2.45 -6.99 3.42
CA PHE A 176 2.26 -7.74 2.19
C PHE A 176 2.49 -9.25 2.40
N PHE A 177 3.56 -9.63 3.11
CA PHE A 177 3.79 -11.03 3.46
C PHE A 177 2.68 -11.62 4.33
N ILE A 178 2.19 -10.84 5.31
CA ILE A 178 1.05 -11.26 6.13
C ILE A 178 -0.20 -11.44 5.28
N MET A 179 -0.45 -10.51 4.33
CA MET A 179 -1.55 -10.64 3.38
C MET A 179 -1.44 -11.93 2.57
N LEU A 180 -0.24 -12.26 2.05
CA LEU A 180 -0.01 -13.50 1.31
C LEU A 180 -0.19 -14.75 2.16
N LEU A 181 0.25 -14.71 3.42
CA LEU A 181 0.07 -15.81 4.36
C LEU A 181 -1.42 -16.05 4.64
N VAL A 182 -2.17 -14.99 4.93
CA VAL A 182 -3.61 -15.07 5.14
C VAL A 182 -4.31 -15.54 3.86
N LEU A 183 -3.90 -15.05 2.70
CA LEU A 183 -4.42 -15.45 1.39
C LEU A 183 -4.23 -16.96 1.14
N PHE A 184 -3.05 -17.49 1.45
CA PHE A 184 -2.76 -18.91 1.36
C PHE A 184 -3.71 -19.75 2.22
N PHE A 185 -3.91 -19.36 3.49
CA PHE A 185 -4.81 -20.07 4.39
C PHE A 185 -6.28 -19.95 3.96
N LEU A 186 -6.68 -18.78 3.42
CA LEU A 186 -8.03 -18.60 2.88
C LEU A 186 -8.30 -19.47 1.65
N PHE A 187 -7.31 -19.69 0.79
CA PHE A 187 -7.44 -20.65 -0.31
C PHE A 187 -7.48 -22.09 0.18
N LYS A 188 -6.60 -22.44 1.13
CA LYS A 188 -6.48 -23.80 1.61
C LYS A 188 -7.68 -24.25 2.46
N ASP A 189 -8.04 -23.44 3.44
CA ASP A 189 -9.02 -23.82 4.49
C ASP A 189 -10.27 -22.93 4.49
N GLY A 190 -10.39 -21.99 3.54
CA GLY A 190 -11.40 -20.93 3.55
C GLY A 190 -12.85 -21.43 3.53
N GLN A 191 -13.12 -22.56 2.88
CA GLN A 191 -14.47 -23.15 2.92
C GLN A 191 -14.85 -23.63 4.32
N GLN A 192 -13.92 -24.23 5.05
CA GLN A 192 -14.16 -24.67 6.43
C GLN A 192 -14.38 -23.46 7.35
N TRP A 193 -13.56 -22.42 7.19
CA TRP A 193 -13.73 -21.18 7.95
C TRP A 193 -15.06 -20.48 7.68
N LEU A 194 -15.50 -20.44 6.42
CA LEU A 194 -16.80 -19.88 6.06
C LEU A 194 -17.95 -20.65 6.68
N THR A 195 -17.89 -21.98 6.70
CA THR A 195 -18.92 -22.83 7.34
C THR A 195 -18.97 -22.56 8.84
N VAL A 196 -17.82 -22.58 9.53
CA VAL A 196 -17.75 -22.29 10.97
C VAL A 196 -18.29 -20.87 11.28
N LEU A 197 -17.91 -19.89 10.47
CA LEU A 197 -18.37 -18.50 10.66
C LEU A 197 -19.88 -18.39 10.41
N TYR A 198 -20.40 -19.11 9.42
CA TYR A 198 -21.82 -19.17 9.12
C TYR A 198 -22.64 -19.75 10.26
N ASP A 199 -22.14 -20.83 10.89
CA ASP A 199 -22.79 -21.49 12.02
C ASP A 199 -22.71 -20.68 13.31
N LEU A 200 -21.64 -19.88 13.48
CA LEU A 200 -21.43 -19.05 14.67
C LEU A 200 -22.37 -17.85 14.75
N ILE A 201 -22.91 -17.38 13.61
CA ILE A 201 -23.79 -16.21 13.58
C ILE A 201 -25.21 -16.64 13.96
N PRO A 202 -25.76 -16.22 15.12
CA PRO A 202 -27.11 -16.58 15.56
C PRO A 202 -28.15 -15.71 14.84
N MET A 203 -28.35 -15.95 13.54
CA MET A 203 -29.33 -15.25 12.71
C MET A 203 -30.14 -16.24 11.89
N ASP A 204 -31.37 -15.82 11.49
CA ASP A 204 -32.20 -16.62 10.58
C ASP A 204 -31.53 -16.81 9.22
N GLU A 205 -31.67 -18.00 8.64
CA GLU A 205 -31.10 -18.40 7.34
C GLU A 205 -31.41 -17.42 6.20
N SER A 206 -32.63 -16.86 6.19
CA SER A 206 -33.07 -15.87 5.21
C SER A 206 -32.30 -14.54 5.29
N HIS A 207 -31.88 -14.13 6.50
CA HIS A 207 -31.07 -12.93 6.69
C HIS A 207 -29.60 -13.18 6.36
N LYS A 208 -29.05 -14.34 6.75
CA LYS A 208 -27.68 -14.74 6.42
C LYS A 208 -27.46 -14.76 4.90
N SER A 209 -28.36 -15.43 4.16
CA SER A 209 -28.25 -15.55 2.71
C SER A 209 -28.33 -14.19 2.00
N LYS A 210 -29.19 -13.28 2.46
CA LYS A 210 -29.28 -11.90 1.92
C LYS A 210 -28.00 -11.11 2.15
N ILE A 211 -27.42 -11.21 3.36
CA ILE A 211 -26.16 -10.52 3.70
C ILE A 211 -25.03 -11.04 2.83
N LEU A 212 -24.87 -12.36 2.73
CA LEU A 212 -23.81 -12.97 1.91
C LEU A 212 -23.95 -12.64 0.43
N THR A 213 -25.17 -12.66 -0.11
CA THR A 213 -25.43 -12.29 -1.51
C THR A 213 -25.09 -10.83 -1.76
N ARG A 214 -25.47 -9.92 -0.86
CA ARG A 214 -25.14 -8.50 -1.00
C ARG A 214 -23.64 -8.26 -0.88
N LEU A 215 -22.97 -8.95 0.04
CA LEU A 215 -21.52 -8.87 0.20
C LEU A 215 -20.80 -9.34 -1.07
N ASP A 216 -21.20 -10.50 -1.62
CA ASP A 216 -20.65 -11.04 -2.88
C ASP A 216 -20.83 -10.05 -4.03
N GLN A 217 -22.04 -9.50 -4.21
CA GLN A 217 -22.33 -8.49 -5.23
C GLN A 217 -21.46 -7.24 -5.08
N THR A 218 -21.30 -6.74 -3.83
CA THR A 218 -20.50 -5.57 -3.56
C THR A 218 -19.01 -5.82 -3.86
N ILE A 219 -18.46 -6.95 -3.41
CA ILE A 219 -17.07 -7.32 -3.67
C ILE A 219 -16.82 -7.41 -5.18
N ARG A 220 -17.69 -8.10 -5.90
CA ARG A 220 -17.58 -8.23 -7.39
C ARG A 220 -17.66 -6.87 -8.08
N ALA A 221 -18.55 -5.98 -7.64
CA ALA A 221 -18.68 -4.64 -8.20
C ALA A 221 -17.42 -3.80 -7.97
N VAL A 222 -16.88 -3.82 -6.76
CA VAL A 222 -15.65 -3.10 -6.40
C VAL A 222 -14.46 -3.61 -7.20
N VAL A 223 -14.24 -4.93 -7.25
CA VAL A 223 -13.12 -5.53 -8.00
C VAL A 223 -13.25 -5.23 -9.48
N LYS A 224 -14.45 -5.38 -10.06
CA LYS A 224 -14.69 -5.06 -11.47
C LYS A 224 -14.45 -3.59 -11.77
N GLY A 225 -14.89 -2.69 -10.89
CA GLY A 225 -14.67 -1.25 -11.02
C GLY A 225 -13.18 -0.91 -10.98
N MET A 226 -12.43 -1.48 -10.04
CA MET A 226 -10.98 -1.29 -9.94
C MET A 226 -10.23 -1.78 -11.18
N LEU A 227 -10.60 -2.95 -11.72
CA LEU A 227 -9.98 -3.50 -12.93
C LEU A 227 -10.26 -2.62 -14.16
N VAL A 228 -11.51 -2.18 -14.34
CA VAL A 228 -11.86 -1.27 -15.45
C VAL A 228 -11.08 0.03 -15.35
N THR A 229 -11.03 0.63 -14.16
CA THR A 229 -10.27 1.87 -13.92
C THR A 229 -8.78 1.67 -14.21
N ALA A 230 -8.18 0.58 -13.74
CA ALA A 230 -6.78 0.27 -13.99
C ALA A 230 -6.47 0.09 -15.49
N ILE A 231 -7.34 -0.60 -16.23
CA ILE A 231 -7.19 -0.78 -17.68
C ILE A 231 -7.28 0.57 -18.40
N VAL A 232 -8.28 1.40 -18.07
CA VAL A 232 -8.45 2.73 -18.68
C VAL A 232 -7.24 3.62 -18.40
N GLN A 233 -6.77 3.65 -17.15
CA GLN A 233 -5.58 4.41 -16.76
C GLN A 233 -4.33 3.90 -17.47
N GLY A 234 -4.16 2.59 -17.58
CA GLY A 234 -3.04 1.98 -18.31
C GLY A 234 -3.04 2.33 -19.79
N LEU A 235 -4.20 2.30 -20.45
CA LEU A 235 -4.35 2.70 -21.85
C LEU A 235 -4.07 4.19 -22.06
N LEU A 236 -4.58 5.06 -21.19
CA LEU A 236 -4.32 6.50 -21.25
C LEU A 236 -2.82 6.79 -21.05
N ALA A 237 -2.17 6.17 -20.10
CA ALA A 237 -0.74 6.33 -19.88
C ALA A 237 0.09 5.84 -21.09
N ALA A 238 -0.25 4.69 -21.66
CA ALA A 238 0.41 4.14 -22.85
C ALA A 238 0.24 5.06 -24.06
N SER A 239 -0.96 5.61 -24.27
CA SER A 239 -1.22 6.56 -25.38
C SER A 239 -0.43 7.87 -25.21
N ALA A 240 -0.34 8.40 -24.00
CA ALA A 240 0.45 9.60 -23.71
C ALA A 240 1.95 9.38 -23.98
N LEU A 241 2.47 8.21 -23.60
CA LEU A 241 3.87 7.84 -23.86
C LEU A 241 4.16 7.65 -25.36
N SER A 242 3.25 7.03 -26.11
CA SER A 242 3.42 6.83 -27.56
C SER A 242 3.43 8.15 -28.33
N ILE A 243 2.62 9.13 -27.93
CA ILE A 243 2.61 10.49 -28.53
C ILE A 243 3.95 11.19 -28.27
N LYS A 244 4.54 11.03 -27.08
CA LYS A 244 5.84 11.63 -26.73
C LYS A 244 7.00 10.97 -27.48
N ALA A 245 6.95 9.66 -27.70
CA ALA A 245 7.99 8.92 -28.42
C ALA A 245 8.00 9.20 -29.94
N ASN A 246 6.92 9.73 -30.49
CA ASN A 246 6.77 10.02 -31.91
C ASN A 246 7.02 11.52 -32.26
N ARG A 247 7.48 12.31 -31.29
CA ARG A 247 7.95 13.70 -31.44
C ARG A 247 9.45 13.82 -31.29
#